data_4f396eb23d445518656c6251c7b27b81
#
_entry.id   4f396eb23d445518656c6251c7b27b81
#
_cell.length_a   1.000
_cell.length_b   1.000
_cell.length_c   1.000
_cell.angle_alpha   90.00
_cell.angle_beta   90.00
_cell.angle_gamma   90.00
#
_symmetry.space_group_name_H-M   'P 1'
#
loop_
_entity.id
_entity.type
_entity.pdbx_description
1 polymer ?
#
loop_
_entity_poly.entity_id
_entity_poly.type
_entity_poly.pdbx_seq_one_letter_code
_entity_poly.pdbx_strand_id
1 'polypeptide(L)'
;MKLKFFIRPSTKKETPREVQIYVRLRDDVVDLWQKTNVMVSPDLWDVKREDLKERVVMPKGEREKFSDNLHELRKHIRQCYDKDAAKNIISKEWLIKVLAKFSKQKDAPPPKEKTLSFEKLFTQFLAEHRMADTRRNQQLVVKKAIMRFELYKQKSANKSFRFNVKNLTGETMKELWDFLENEHSLSKDYPELYEEVAGSQSVVSKRSRNTLIGFMKRLKVFFSWCIDKELIHESPLSGFDMPAEKYGTPIYITKEEMHAIYKHDFSEEPHLDRQRDIFIFQCCIGCRVGDLLRLTREDIINNTLEYIPTKTIEESQKTIVVPLNKTAKEILEKYKDYEGKTLLPFISSQKYNDAIKVIFAKAGITRNVTWLNPLTGKEEKKPINELASSHMARRTFVGNLYKQVLDPNIVASMSGHAEGSRAFSRYREIDREIKTNAVNLLD
;
A
#
# COMPACT_ATOMS: atom_id res chain seq x y z
N MET A 1 40.34 -8.88 -34.46
CA MET A 1 40.73 -7.47 -34.13
C MET A 1 41.31 -7.43 -32.71
N LYS A 2 42.48 -6.79 -32.52
CA LYS A 2 43.09 -6.51 -31.19
C LYS A 2 42.96 -5.02 -30.90
N LEU A 3 42.47 -4.69 -29.68
CA LEU A 3 42.30 -3.32 -29.23
C LEU A 3 43.14 -3.10 -27.97
N LYS A 4 44.02 -2.11 -27.98
CA LYS A 4 44.94 -1.79 -26.89
C LYS A 4 44.87 -0.32 -26.52
N PHE A 5 44.78 -0.05 -25.20
CA PHE A 5 44.93 1.30 -24.66
C PHE A 5 46.31 1.51 -24.13
N PHE A 6 46.89 2.70 -24.36
CA PHE A 6 48.26 3.03 -23.94
C PHE A 6 48.43 4.55 -23.75
N ILE A 7 49.41 4.93 -22.98
CA ILE A 7 49.88 6.31 -22.88
C ILE A 7 51.22 6.45 -23.56
N ARG A 8 51.52 7.66 -24.06
CA ARG A 8 52.83 7.97 -24.63
C ARG A 8 53.70 8.70 -23.60
N PRO A 9 54.97 8.35 -23.44
CA PRO A 9 55.89 9.09 -22.59
C PRO A 9 56.02 10.54 -23.09
N SER A 10 56.06 11.49 -22.14
CA SER A 10 56.30 12.89 -22.47
C SER A 10 57.74 13.10 -22.90
N THR A 11 57.94 13.84 -24.00
CA THR A 11 59.25 14.29 -24.43
C THR A 11 59.66 15.66 -23.87
N LYS A 12 58.77 16.26 -23.02
CA LYS A 12 59.02 17.55 -22.37
C LYS A 12 59.79 17.37 -21.07
N LYS A 13 60.65 18.36 -20.71
CA LYS A 13 61.45 18.37 -19.47
C LYS A 13 60.61 18.27 -18.18
N GLU A 14 59.37 18.72 -18.20
CA GLU A 14 58.42 18.55 -17.10
C GLU A 14 57.37 17.52 -17.49
N THR A 15 57.19 16.49 -16.69
CA THR A 15 56.13 15.49 -16.85
C THR A 15 54.78 16.15 -16.61
N PRO A 16 53.87 16.21 -17.59
CA PRO A 16 52.56 16.79 -17.39
C PRO A 16 51.81 15.98 -16.32
N ARG A 17 51.03 16.66 -15.47
CA ARG A 17 50.21 16.02 -14.42
C ARG A 17 49.26 14.96 -14.98
N GLU A 18 48.75 15.16 -16.17
CA GLU A 18 47.87 14.21 -16.85
C GLU A 18 48.21 14.10 -18.34
N VAL A 19 48.05 12.91 -18.89
CA VAL A 19 48.27 12.62 -20.32
C VAL A 19 47.05 11.96 -20.92
N GLN A 20 46.84 12.16 -22.22
CA GLN A 20 45.75 11.48 -22.95
C GLN A 20 46.06 10.00 -23.13
N ILE A 21 45.04 9.16 -22.96
CA ILE A 21 45.08 7.74 -23.32
C ILE A 21 44.89 7.63 -24.86
N TYR A 22 45.69 6.78 -25.47
CA TYR A 22 45.57 6.42 -26.88
C TYR A 22 44.93 5.05 -27.00
N VAL A 23 44.16 4.86 -28.06
CA VAL A 23 43.68 3.56 -28.51
C VAL A 23 44.38 3.12 -29.76
N ARG A 24 44.85 1.86 -29.82
CA ARG A 24 45.35 1.20 -31.01
C ARG A 24 44.42 0.04 -31.37
N LEU A 25 43.94 0.09 -32.62
CA LEU A 25 43.14 -0.96 -33.24
C LEU A 25 43.98 -1.65 -34.29
N ARG A 26 44.15 -2.96 -34.15
CA ARG A 26 44.93 -3.77 -35.09
C ARG A 26 44.16 -5.04 -35.45
N ASP A 27 44.12 -5.31 -36.77
CA ASP A 27 43.71 -6.60 -37.32
C ASP A 27 44.64 -7.01 -38.45
N ASP A 28 44.26 -7.95 -39.30
CA ASP A 28 45.08 -8.46 -40.38
C ASP A 28 45.23 -7.47 -41.53
N VAL A 29 44.40 -6.42 -41.59
CA VAL A 29 44.38 -5.44 -42.72
C VAL A 29 44.79 -4.04 -42.26
N VAL A 30 44.48 -3.63 -41.02
CA VAL A 30 44.68 -2.27 -40.50
C VAL A 30 45.46 -2.24 -39.20
N ASP A 31 46.26 -1.20 -39.00
CA ASP A 31 46.91 -0.85 -37.74
C ASP A 31 46.75 0.66 -37.52
N LEU A 32 45.75 1.02 -36.76
CA LEU A 32 45.29 2.39 -36.50
C LEU A 32 45.48 2.77 -35.07
N TRP A 33 45.81 4.01 -34.80
CA TRP A 33 45.81 4.54 -33.44
C TRP A 33 45.32 5.99 -33.40
N GLN A 34 44.70 6.38 -32.30
CA GLN A 34 44.14 7.71 -32.12
C GLN A 34 44.12 8.08 -30.64
N LYS A 35 44.14 9.40 -30.34
CA LYS A 35 43.91 9.94 -29.01
C LYS A 35 42.45 9.74 -28.60
N THR A 36 42.23 9.35 -27.37
CA THR A 36 40.90 9.38 -26.76
C THR A 36 40.71 10.71 -26.00
N ASN A 37 39.52 10.95 -25.51
CA ASN A 37 39.22 12.08 -24.59
C ASN A 37 39.48 11.74 -23.12
N VAL A 38 39.97 10.57 -22.80
CA VAL A 38 40.24 10.13 -21.42
C VAL A 38 41.66 10.55 -21.04
N MET A 39 41.78 11.23 -19.90
CA MET A 39 43.04 11.67 -19.32
C MET A 39 43.40 10.79 -18.13
N VAL A 40 44.71 10.59 -17.90
CA VAL A 40 45.22 9.85 -16.76
C VAL A 40 46.59 10.39 -16.34
N SER A 41 46.85 10.39 -15.02
CA SER A 41 48.22 10.63 -14.54
C SER A 41 49.11 9.43 -14.90
N PRO A 42 50.32 9.65 -15.51
CA PRO A 42 51.24 8.56 -15.89
C PRO A 42 51.55 7.63 -14.70
N ASP A 43 51.65 8.18 -13.51
CA ASP A 43 51.99 7.44 -12.28
C ASP A 43 50.91 6.45 -11.84
N LEU A 44 49.67 6.69 -12.29
CA LEU A 44 48.51 5.86 -11.94
C LEU A 44 48.21 4.78 -12.99
N TRP A 45 48.85 4.85 -14.18
CA TRP A 45 48.57 3.96 -15.30
C TRP A 45 49.33 2.64 -15.20
N ASP A 46 48.65 1.52 -15.43
CA ASP A 46 49.23 0.19 -15.59
C ASP A 46 49.20 -0.24 -17.05
N VAL A 47 50.41 -0.38 -17.65
CA VAL A 47 50.57 -0.74 -19.06
C VAL A 47 50.12 -2.17 -19.38
N LYS A 48 50.22 -3.09 -18.39
CA LYS A 48 49.84 -4.50 -18.58
C LYS A 48 48.33 -4.68 -18.48
N ARG A 49 47.69 -3.98 -17.53
CA ARG A 49 46.24 -4.03 -17.31
C ARG A 49 45.51 -3.14 -18.32
N GLU A 50 46.17 -2.16 -18.91
CA GLU A 50 45.55 -1.12 -19.75
C GLU A 50 44.45 -0.35 -18.95
N ASP A 51 44.70 -0.09 -17.68
CA ASP A 51 43.79 0.54 -16.70
C ASP A 51 44.64 1.15 -15.54
N LEU A 52 43.97 1.61 -14.48
CA LEU A 52 44.66 2.08 -13.27
C LEU A 52 45.39 0.94 -12.53
N LYS A 53 46.52 1.26 -11.90
CA LYS A 53 47.24 0.34 -11.00
C LYS A 53 46.33 -0.16 -9.87
N GLU A 54 46.63 -1.36 -9.34
CA GLU A 54 45.78 -1.95 -8.27
C GLU A 54 45.73 -1.10 -6.99
N ARG A 55 46.88 -0.57 -6.60
CA ARG A 55 47.01 0.28 -5.41
C ARG A 55 47.19 1.72 -5.85
N VAL A 56 46.08 2.45 -5.95
CA VAL A 56 46.02 3.86 -6.29
C VAL A 56 45.36 4.63 -5.17
N VAL A 57 46.00 5.72 -4.74
CA VAL A 57 45.39 6.67 -3.78
C VAL A 57 44.42 7.57 -4.53
N MET A 58 43.20 7.14 -4.64
CA MET A 58 42.08 7.82 -5.32
C MET A 58 40.75 7.44 -4.63
N PRO A 59 39.79 8.35 -4.55
CA PRO A 59 38.46 8.01 -4.01
C PRO A 59 37.86 6.82 -4.78
N LYS A 60 37.29 5.85 -4.06
CA LYS A 60 36.78 4.60 -4.64
C LYS A 60 35.80 4.84 -5.80
N GLY A 61 34.90 5.79 -5.65
CA GLY A 61 33.90 6.10 -6.68
C GLY A 61 34.50 6.74 -7.96
N GLU A 62 35.64 7.44 -7.88
CA GLU A 62 36.33 7.99 -9.05
C GLU A 62 37.10 6.91 -9.80
N ARG A 63 37.69 5.99 -9.07
CA ARG A 63 38.39 4.84 -9.66
C ARG A 63 37.42 3.96 -10.45
N GLU A 64 36.30 3.61 -9.89
CA GLU A 64 35.26 2.81 -10.56
C GLU A 64 34.75 3.52 -11.82
N LYS A 65 34.40 4.80 -11.74
CA LYS A 65 33.99 5.61 -12.90
C LYS A 65 35.01 5.66 -14.01
N PHE A 66 36.31 5.70 -13.67
CA PHE A 66 37.38 5.71 -14.64
C PHE A 66 37.49 4.37 -15.40
N SER A 67 37.53 3.26 -14.64
CA SER A 67 37.64 1.92 -15.22
C SER A 67 36.38 1.57 -16.04
N ASP A 68 35.21 1.91 -15.57
CA ASP A 68 33.94 1.74 -16.31
C ASP A 68 33.95 2.53 -17.61
N ASN A 69 34.46 3.77 -17.60
CA ASN A 69 34.60 4.60 -18.80
C ASN A 69 35.46 3.95 -19.87
N LEU A 70 36.61 3.41 -19.48
CA LEU A 70 37.48 2.70 -20.40
C LEU A 70 36.85 1.41 -20.93
N HIS A 71 36.15 0.70 -20.07
CA HIS A 71 35.41 -0.52 -20.43
C HIS A 71 34.33 -0.23 -21.48
N GLU A 72 33.50 0.77 -21.23
CA GLU A 72 32.44 1.20 -22.14
C GLU A 72 33.01 1.69 -23.49
N LEU A 73 34.11 2.46 -23.48
CA LEU A 73 34.80 2.91 -24.70
C LEU A 73 35.30 1.71 -25.48
N ARG A 74 35.90 0.72 -24.83
CA ARG A 74 36.34 -0.53 -25.44
C ARG A 74 35.18 -1.29 -26.10
N LYS A 75 34.09 -1.41 -25.42
CA LYS A 75 32.85 -2.06 -25.88
C LYS A 75 32.27 -1.32 -27.09
N HIS A 76 32.19 -0.01 -27.03
CA HIS A 76 31.67 0.83 -28.12
C HIS A 76 32.51 0.69 -29.41
N ILE A 77 33.84 0.75 -29.31
CA ILE A 77 34.71 0.60 -30.47
C ILE A 77 34.54 -0.80 -31.08
N ARG A 78 34.46 -1.86 -30.28
CA ARG A 78 34.23 -3.23 -30.76
C ARG A 78 32.91 -3.35 -31.51
N GLN A 79 31.82 -2.86 -30.94
CA GLN A 79 30.50 -2.90 -31.56
C GLN A 79 30.45 -2.15 -32.91
N CYS A 80 31.11 -0.98 -32.99
CA CYS A 80 31.19 -0.24 -34.23
C CYS A 80 32.05 -0.98 -35.27
N TYR A 81 33.16 -1.60 -34.83
CA TYR A 81 34.00 -2.39 -35.69
C TYR A 81 33.27 -3.60 -36.27
N ASP A 82 32.60 -4.39 -35.43
CA ASP A 82 31.89 -5.59 -35.86
C ASP A 82 30.76 -5.26 -36.86
N LYS A 83 30.15 -4.09 -36.75
CA LYS A 83 29.12 -3.60 -37.66
C LYS A 83 29.67 -3.14 -39.00
N ASP A 84 30.89 -2.58 -39.00
CA ASP A 84 31.42 -1.84 -40.15
C ASP A 84 32.60 -2.57 -40.85
N ALA A 85 33.19 -3.61 -40.21
CA ALA A 85 34.32 -4.36 -40.77
C ALA A 85 34.05 -4.96 -42.17
N ALA A 86 32.85 -5.54 -42.35
CA ALA A 86 32.44 -6.13 -43.63
C ALA A 86 32.28 -5.11 -44.77
N LYS A 87 32.26 -3.80 -44.47
CA LYS A 87 32.08 -2.71 -45.45
C LYS A 87 33.36 -2.12 -45.97
N ASN A 88 34.52 -2.61 -45.51
CA ASN A 88 35.85 -2.08 -45.82
C ASN A 88 36.02 -0.57 -45.59
N ILE A 89 35.35 0.00 -44.58
CA ILE A 89 35.39 1.44 -44.27
C ILE A 89 36.27 1.78 -43.07
N ILE A 90 36.96 0.78 -42.51
CA ILE A 90 37.81 0.96 -41.32
C ILE A 90 39.03 1.77 -41.68
N SER A 91 39.08 3.03 -41.26
CA SER A 91 40.15 3.98 -41.52
C SER A 91 40.45 4.82 -40.28
N LYS A 92 41.48 5.66 -40.35
CA LYS A 92 41.78 6.62 -39.27
C LYS A 92 40.64 7.58 -39.06
N GLU A 93 40.01 8.06 -40.14
CA GLU A 93 38.81 8.93 -40.09
C GLU A 93 37.61 8.23 -39.48
N TRP A 94 37.45 6.93 -39.76
CA TRP A 94 36.42 6.11 -39.10
C TRP A 94 36.66 6.05 -37.59
N LEU A 95 37.88 5.77 -37.12
CA LEU A 95 38.24 5.70 -35.72
C LEU A 95 37.97 7.05 -35.00
N ILE A 96 38.35 8.17 -35.65
CA ILE A 96 38.07 9.52 -35.13
C ILE A 96 36.56 9.74 -34.98
N LYS A 97 35.74 9.35 -35.96
CA LYS A 97 34.28 9.48 -35.90
C LYS A 97 33.67 8.62 -34.79
N VAL A 98 34.16 7.40 -34.61
CA VAL A 98 33.72 6.49 -33.55
C VAL A 98 34.02 7.08 -32.17
N LEU A 99 35.22 7.60 -31.95
CA LEU A 99 35.62 8.25 -30.69
C LEU A 99 34.83 9.54 -30.44
N ALA A 100 34.64 10.37 -31.47
CA ALA A 100 33.82 11.59 -31.36
C ALA A 100 32.36 11.29 -31.07
N LYS A 101 31.80 10.21 -31.60
CA LYS A 101 30.45 9.78 -31.33
C LYS A 101 30.28 9.32 -29.87
N PHE A 102 31.27 8.59 -29.35
CA PHE A 102 31.31 8.20 -27.95
C PHE A 102 31.35 9.42 -27.00
N SER A 103 32.20 10.40 -27.29
CA SER A 103 32.28 11.65 -26.54
C SER A 103 30.98 12.43 -26.57
N LYS A 104 30.38 12.61 -27.77
CA LYS A 104 29.07 13.29 -27.90
C LYS A 104 27.90 12.55 -27.21
N GLN A 105 27.98 11.23 -27.14
CA GLN A 105 26.99 10.46 -26.39
C GLN A 105 27.12 10.66 -24.88
N LYS A 106 28.32 10.97 -24.36
CA LYS A 106 28.56 11.29 -22.95
C LYS A 106 28.23 12.73 -22.59
N ASP A 107 28.50 13.68 -23.49
CA ASP A 107 28.20 15.10 -23.32
C ASP A 107 26.75 15.42 -23.69
N ALA A 108 26.05 14.53 -24.38
CA ALA A 108 24.64 14.64 -24.57
C ALA A 108 23.96 14.44 -23.19
N PRO A 109 23.05 15.33 -22.74
CA PRO A 109 22.22 15.04 -21.60
C PRO A 109 21.61 13.65 -21.84
N PRO A 110 21.59 12.76 -20.84
CA PRO A 110 21.07 11.41 -21.01
C PRO A 110 19.75 11.53 -21.77
N PRO A 111 19.51 10.67 -22.80
CA PRO A 111 18.29 10.75 -23.56
C PRO A 111 17.19 10.85 -22.52
N LYS A 112 16.37 11.92 -22.58
CA LYS A 112 15.24 12.06 -21.68
C LYS A 112 14.47 10.77 -21.85
N GLU A 113 14.77 9.79 -21.01
CA GLU A 113 13.91 8.62 -20.88
C GLU A 113 12.52 9.21 -20.81
N LYS A 114 11.63 8.82 -21.70
CA LYS A 114 10.23 9.22 -21.63
C LYS A 114 9.73 8.66 -20.30
N THR A 115 10.01 9.39 -19.22
CA THR A 115 9.51 9.05 -17.89
C THR A 115 8.01 9.03 -18.03
N LEU A 116 7.45 7.83 -17.93
CA LEU A 116 6.01 7.68 -17.94
C LEU A 116 5.47 8.58 -16.82
N SER A 117 4.47 9.39 -17.13
CA SER A 117 3.81 10.18 -16.11
C SER A 117 3.31 9.23 -15.00
N PHE A 118 3.25 9.71 -13.76
CA PHE A 118 2.70 8.93 -12.65
C PHE A 118 1.38 8.26 -13.03
N GLU A 119 0.50 9.00 -13.69
CA GLU A 119 -0.80 8.50 -14.11
C GLU A 119 -0.71 7.26 -15.00
N LYS A 120 0.15 7.29 -16.03
CA LYS A 120 0.36 6.15 -16.95
C LYS A 120 0.97 4.97 -16.22
N LEU A 121 1.98 5.23 -15.36
CA LEU A 121 2.64 4.20 -14.59
C LEU A 121 1.70 3.53 -13.60
N PHE A 122 0.87 4.31 -12.91
CA PHE A 122 -0.12 3.76 -11.97
C PHE A 122 -1.24 3.01 -12.69
N THR A 123 -1.62 3.43 -13.89
CA THR A 123 -2.59 2.70 -14.72
C THR A 123 -2.04 1.34 -15.15
N GLN A 124 -0.74 1.27 -15.51
CA GLN A 124 -0.05 0.03 -15.81
C GLN A 124 0.00 -0.89 -14.58
N PHE A 125 0.34 -0.36 -13.40
CA PHE A 125 0.27 -1.10 -12.13
C PHE A 125 -1.11 -1.72 -11.90
N LEU A 126 -2.19 -0.94 -12.09
CA LEU A 126 -3.56 -1.44 -11.92
C LEU A 126 -3.94 -2.53 -12.92
N ALA A 127 -3.35 -2.53 -14.11
CA ALA A 127 -3.60 -3.54 -15.14
C ALA A 127 -2.84 -4.85 -14.86
N GLU A 128 -1.60 -4.75 -14.38
CA GLU A 128 -0.71 -5.90 -14.20
C GLU A 128 -0.84 -6.57 -12.82
N HIS A 129 -1.12 -5.78 -11.77
CA HIS A 129 -1.16 -6.30 -10.41
C HIS A 129 -2.50 -6.95 -10.11
N ARG A 130 -2.49 -8.26 -9.84
CA ARG A 130 -3.71 -9.00 -9.47
C ARG A 130 -4.23 -8.52 -8.12
N MET A 131 -5.48 -8.09 -8.07
CA MET A 131 -6.15 -7.65 -6.86
C MET A 131 -7.67 -7.73 -7.01
N ALA A 132 -8.38 -7.94 -5.90
CA ALA A 132 -9.85 -7.89 -5.87
C ALA A 132 -10.36 -6.48 -6.22
N ASP A 133 -11.57 -6.39 -6.78
CA ASP A 133 -12.16 -5.12 -7.23
C ASP A 133 -12.25 -4.06 -6.13
N THR A 134 -12.54 -4.46 -4.90
CA THR A 134 -12.54 -3.56 -3.74
C THR A 134 -11.16 -2.94 -3.47
N ARG A 135 -10.09 -3.71 -3.61
CA ARG A 135 -8.71 -3.21 -3.49
C ARG A 135 -8.35 -2.33 -4.68
N ARG A 136 -8.79 -2.69 -5.89
CA ARG A 136 -8.60 -1.87 -7.10
C ARG A 136 -9.25 -0.49 -6.95
N ASN A 137 -10.48 -0.43 -6.46
CA ASN A 137 -11.18 0.84 -6.19
C ASN A 137 -10.44 1.68 -5.14
N GLN A 138 -9.88 1.05 -4.10
CA GLN A 138 -9.06 1.74 -3.11
C GLN A 138 -7.75 2.29 -3.70
N GLN A 139 -7.13 1.58 -4.64
CA GLN A 139 -5.94 2.07 -5.36
C GLN A 139 -6.29 3.24 -6.30
N LEU A 140 -7.47 3.24 -6.92
CA LEU A 140 -7.94 4.38 -7.70
C LEU A 140 -8.11 5.65 -6.85
N VAL A 141 -8.56 5.51 -5.59
CA VAL A 141 -8.59 6.64 -4.64
C VAL A 141 -7.17 7.16 -4.37
N VAL A 142 -6.18 6.27 -4.21
CA VAL A 142 -4.77 6.66 -4.06
C VAL A 142 -4.27 7.40 -5.31
N LYS A 143 -4.51 6.85 -6.52
CA LYS A 143 -4.14 7.48 -7.78
C LYS A 143 -4.65 8.92 -7.85
N LYS A 144 -5.96 9.11 -7.65
CA LYS A 144 -6.60 10.44 -7.73
C LYS A 144 -6.05 11.41 -6.71
N ALA A 145 -5.81 10.99 -5.48
CA ALA A 145 -5.27 11.86 -4.44
C ALA A 145 -3.82 12.29 -4.74
N ILE A 146 -2.99 11.43 -5.32
CA ILE A 146 -1.63 11.81 -5.75
C ILE A 146 -1.68 12.79 -6.94
N MET A 147 -2.60 12.60 -7.88
CA MET A 147 -2.79 13.55 -8.98
C MET A 147 -3.20 14.94 -8.45
N ARG A 148 -4.08 15.01 -7.46
CA ARG A 148 -4.43 16.28 -6.80
C ARG A 148 -3.26 16.88 -6.03
N PHE A 149 -2.45 16.08 -5.34
CA PHE A 149 -1.23 16.54 -4.68
C PHE A 149 -0.24 17.13 -5.69
N GLU A 150 -0.03 16.48 -6.84
CA GLU A 150 0.83 17.02 -7.91
C GLU A 150 0.33 18.40 -8.39
N LEU A 151 -0.98 18.53 -8.68
CA LEU A 151 -1.60 19.80 -9.08
C LEU A 151 -1.48 20.87 -7.98
N TYR A 152 -1.73 20.50 -6.73
CA TYR A 152 -1.56 21.40 -5.58
C TYR A 152 -0.14 21.96 -5.50
N LYS A 153 0.88 21.10 -5.59
CA LYS A 153 2.28 21.51 -5.59
C LYS A 153 2.62 22.43 -6.77
N GLN A 154 2.05 22.17 -7.94
CA GLN A 154 2.25 23.02 -9.11
C GLN A 154 1.65 24.42 -8.94
N LYS A 155 0.50 24.52 -8.29
CA LYS A 155 -0.20 25.78 -8.08
C LYS A 155 0.35 26.58 -6.90
N SER A 156 0.69 25.91 -5.80
CA SER A 156 1.06 26.56 -4.55
C SER A 156 2.55 26.88 -4.40
N ALA A 157 3.45 26.09 -5.01
CA ALA A 157 4.87 26.20 -4.73
C ALA A 157 5.78 26.06 -5.95
N ASN A 158 5.59 25.07 -6.82
CA ASN A 158 6.51 24.74 -7.89
C ASN A 158 5.79 24.28 -9.15
N LYS A 159 5.61 25.17 -10.12
CA LYS A 159 4.95 24.89 -11.42
C LYS A 159 5.54 23.69 -12.18
N SER A 160 6.79 23.36 -11.97
CA SER A 160 7.47 22.23 -12.62
C SER A 160 7.40 20.91 -11.84
N PHE A 161 6.80 20.89 -10.65
CA PHE A 161 6.71 19.67 -9.85
C PHE A 161 5.99 18.56 -10.62
N ARG A 162 6.57 17.35 -10.57
CA ARG A 162 5.96 16.12 -11.09
C ARG A 162 6.19 15.00 -10.08
N PHE A 163 5.14 14.24 -9.82
CA PHE A 163 5.23 13.06 -8.96
C PHE A 163 5.94 11.92 -9.74
N ASN A 164 7.26 12.08 -9.89
CA ASN A 164 8.09 11.12 -10.61
C ASN A 164 8.72 10.13 -9.63
N VAL A 165 8.37 8.84 -9.75
CA VAL A 165 8.81 7.78 -8.84
C VAL A 165 10.33 7.70 -8.66
N LYS A 166 11.12 8.10 -9.67
CA LYS A 166 12.59 8.09 -9.62
C LYS A 166 13.17 9.18 -8.70
N ASN A 167 12.43 10.26 -8.45
CA ASN A 167 12.92 11.44 -7.74
C ASN A 167 12.20 11.69 -6.40
N LEU A 168 11.34 10.76 -5.97
CA LEU A 168 10.63 10.90 -4.71
C LEU A 168 11.55 10.60 -3.53
N THR A 169 11.37 11.38 -2.46
CA THR A 169 12.13 11.24 -1.20
C THR A 169 11.19 11.07 -0.01
N GLY A 170 11.74 10.73 1.15
CA GLY A 170 10.97 10.72 2.41
C GLY A 170 10.32 12.07 2.71
N GLU A 171 10.97 13.19 2.35
CA GLU A 171 10.40 14.53 2.48
C GLU A 171 9.16 14.71 1.59
N THR A 172 9.20 14.24 0.35
CA THR A 172 8.02 14.26 -0.53
C THR A 172 6.86 13.42 0.06
N MET A 173 7.17 12.30 0.73
CA MET A 173 6.15 11.49 1.40
C MET A 173 5.55 12.20 2.60
N LYS A 174 6.34 12.99 3.34
CA LYS A 174 5.85 13.85 4.42
C LYS A 174 4.95 14.97 3.90
N GLU A 175 5.35 15.66 2.85
CA GLU A 175 4.52 16.67 2.18
C GLU A 175 3.19 16.08 1.66
N LEU A 176 3.22 14.85 1.11
CA LEU A 176 2.01 14.14 0.69
C LEU A 176 1.12 13.80 1.90
N TRP A 177 1.69 13.38 3.01
CA TRP A 177 0.96 13.14 4.26
C TRP A 177 0.27 14.40 4.75
N ASP A 178 0.99 15.52 4.83
CA ASP A 178 0.48 16.83 5.29
C ASP A 178 -0.63 17.34 4.36
N PHE A 179 -0.47 17.17 3.04
CA PHE A 179 -1.52 17.46 2.08
C PHE A 179 -2.78 16.63 2.33
N LEU A 180 -2.65 15.31 2.48
CA LEU A 180 -3.77 14.40 2.70
C LEU A 180 -4.50 14.67 4.03
N GLU A 181 -3.78 15.07 5.07
CA GLU A 181 -4.34 15.42 6.37
C GLU A 181 -5.18 16.70 6.28
N ASN A 182 -4.69 17.69 5.54
CA ASN A 182 -5.30 19.01 5.41
C ASN A 182 -6.18 19.17 4.16
N GLU A 183 -6.31 18.15 3.32
CA GLU A 183 -7.02 18.22 2.04
C GLU A 183 -8.48 18.72 2.21
N HIS A 184 -9.12 18.40 3.35
CA HIS A 184 -10.48 18.84 3.66
C HIS A 184 -10.64 20.37 3.80
N SER A 185 -9.59 21.10 4.21
CA SER A 185 -9.56 22.56 4.21
C SER A 185 -9.07 23.11 2.87
N LEU A 186 -8.00 22.51 2.33
CA LEU A 186 -7.44 22.92 1.03
C LEU A 186 -8.44 22.79 -0.12
N SER A 187 -9.41 21.88 -0.04
CA SER A 187 -10.45 21.75 -1.06
C SER A 187 -11.36 22.97 -1.21
N LYS A 188 -11.41 23.84 -0.20
CA LYS A 188 -12.15 25.09 -0.25
C LYS A 188 -11.34 26.19 -0.95
N ASP A 189 -10.01 26.18 -0.74
CA ASP A 189 -9.11 27.18 -1.28
C ASP A 189 -8.69 26.86 -2.73
N TYR A 190 -8.72 25.57 -3.10
CA TYR A 190 -8.31 25.05 -4.40
C TYR A 190 -9.39 24.12 -5.00
N PRO A 191 -10.61 24.59 -5.30
CA PRO A 191 -11.69 23.77 -5.84
C PRO A 191 -11.34 23.11 -7.18
N GLU A 192 -10.50 23.76 -7.98
CA GLU A 192 -10.04 23.31 -9.28
C GLU A 192 -9.25 21.98 -9.23
N LEU A 193 -8.68 21.59 -8.08
CA LEU A 193 -8.03 20.28 -7.92
C LEU A 193 -9.00 19.12 -8.11
N TYR A 194 -10.29 19.37 -7.90
CA TYR A 194 -11.36 18.38 -8.02
C TYR A 194 -12.04 18.41 -9.39
N GLU A 195 -12.00 19.54 -10.06
CA GLU A 195 -12.50 19.72 -11.42
C GLU A 195 -11.54 19.08 -12.44
N GLU A 196 -10.23 19.31 -12.28
CA GLU A 196 -9.19 18.82 -13.19
C GLU A 196 -8.97 17.30 -13.06
N VAL A 197 -9.18 16.70 -11.86
CA VAL A 197 -9.03 15.26 -11.64
C VAL A 197 -10.37 14.55 -11.78
N ALA A 198 -10.64 14.01 -12.95
CA ALA A 198 -11.90 13.36 -13.30
C ALA A 198 -12.39 12.35 -12.25
N GLY A 199 -13.66 12.44 -11.88
CA GLY A 199 -14.31 11.59 -10.87
C GLY A 199 -13.79 11.79 -9.45
N SER A 200 -13.15 12.93 -9.14
CA SER A 200 -12.89 13.36 -7.76
C SER A 200 -14.15 13.94 -7.14
N GLN A 201 -14.33 13.70 -5.83
CA GLN A 201 -15.44 14.30 -5.09
C GLN A 201 -15.12 15.78 -4.80
N SER A 202 -16.11 16.66 -4.97
CA SER A 202 -15.98 18.09 -4.67
C SER A 202 -15.84 18.40 -3.18
N VAL A 203 -16.28 17.47 -2.30
CA VAL A 203 -16.19 17.61 -0.85
C VAL A 203 -15.35 16.49 -0.27
N VAL A 204 -14.29 16.83 0.41
CA VAL A 204 -13.41 15.90 1.11
C VAL A 204 -13.59 16.05 2.62
N SER A 205 -13.97 14.96 3.27
CA SER A 205 -14.03 14.89 4.73
C SER A 205 -12.62 14.80 5.33
N LYS A 206 -12.45 15.33 6.53
CA LYS A 206 -11.21 15.17 7.30
C LYS A 206 -10.91 13.67 7.47
N ARG A 207 -9.68 13.27 7.19
CA ARG A 207 -9.23 11.88 7.32
C ARG A 207 -8.72 11.60 8.72
N SER A 208 -9.04 10.41 9.24
CA SER A 208 -8.42 9.94 10.46
C SER A 208 -6.98 9.48 10.23
N ARG A 209 -6.18 9.47 11.30
CA ARG A 209 -4.80 8.95 11.28
C ARG A 209 -4.71 7.56 10.65
N ASN A 210 -5.59 6.62 11.04
CA ASN A 210 -5.58 5.27 10.50
C ASN A 210 -5.97 5.23 9.01
N THR A 211 -6.81 6.17 8.55
CA THR A 211 -7.12 6.32 7.12
C THR A 211 -5.89 6.77 6.33
N LEU A 212 -5.12 7.71 6.85
CA LEU A 212 -3.85 8.17 6.25
C LEU A 212 -2.81 7.05 6.21
N ILE A 213 -2.65 6.31 7.31
CA ILE A 213 -1.78 5.13 7.37
C ILE A 213 -2.21 4.08 6.33
N GLY A 214 -3.51 3.81 6.24
CA GLY A 214 -4.06 2.91 5.22
C GLY A 214 -3.78 3.37 3.79
N PHE A 215 -3.78 4.69 3.55
CA PHE A 215 -3.38 5.26 2.27
C PHE A 215 -1.90 4.99 1.96
N MET A 216 -1.00 5.28 2.90
CA MET A 216 0.43 5.05 2.72
C MET A 216 0.77 3.56 2.56
N LYS A 217 0.07 2.66 3.28
CA LYS A 217 0.20 1.21 3.08
C LYS A 217 -0.18 0.76 1.66
N ARG A 218 -1.21 1.36 1.06
CA ARG A 218 -1.59 1.09 -0.34
C ARG A 218 -0.56 1.63 -1.32
N LEU A 219 -0.04 2.83 -1.06
CA LEU A 219 1.03 3.42 -1.86
C LEU A 219 2.32 2.58 -1.77
N LYS A 220 2.60 1.96 -0.62
CA LYS A 220 3.72 1.02 -0.47
C LYS A 220 3.62 -0.15 -1.44
N VAL A 221 2.41 -0.69 -1.69
CA VAL A 221 2.21 -1.78 -2.67
C VAL A 221 2.58 -1.33 -4.08
N PHE A 222 2.23 -0.11 -4.47
CA PHE A 222 2.64 0.47 -5.75
C PHE A 222 4.17 0.63 -5.85
N PHE A 223 4.83 1.13 -4.80
CA PHE A 223 6.29 1.25 -4.81
C PHE A 223 7.00 -0.12 -4.83
N SER A 224 6.45 -1.14 -4.15
CA SER A 224 6.98 -2.51 -4.26
C SER A 224 6.91 -3.01 -5.69
N TRP A 225 5.78 -2.79 -6.39
CA TRP A 225 5.66 -3.13 -7.81
C TRP A 225 6.66 -2.34 -8.69
N CYS A 226 6.93 -1.06 -8.37
CA CYS A 226 7.95 -0.29 -9.07
C CYS A 226 9.37 -0.85 -8.87
N ILE A 227 9.67 -1.38 -7.68
CA ILE A 227 10.95 -2.05 -7.38
C ILE A 227 11.04 -3.36 -8.17
N ASP A 228 9.99 -4.18 -8.15
CA ASP A 228 9.94 -5.45 -8.89
C ASP A 228 10.10 -5.25 -10.42
N LYS A 229 9.72 -4.08 -10.93
CA LYS A 229 9.91 -3.65 -12.33
C LYS A 229 11.24 -2.92 -12.59
N GLU A 230 12.11 -2.84 -11.60
CA GLU A 230 13.41 -2.14 -11.69
C GLU A 230 13.29 -0.65 -12.06
N LEU A 231 12.13 -0.03 -11.81
CA LEU A 231 11.90 1.39 -12.06
C LEU A 231 12.54 2.29 -11.00
N ILE A 232 12.65 1.78 -9.78
CA ILE A 232 13.34 2.39 -8.64
C ILE A 232 14.08 1.29 -7.87
N HIS A 233 15.18 1.65 -7.19
CA HIS A 233 15.97 0.71 -6.39
C HIS A 233 15.47 0.59 -4.95
N GLU A 234 14.88 1.67 -4.43
CA GLU A 234 14.44 1.78 -3.05
C GLU A 234 13.09 2.50 -2.97
N SER A 235 12.27 2.12 -1.97
CA SER A 235 10.99 2.77 -1.74
C SER A 235 11.17 4.17 -1.15
N PRO A 236 10.52 5.21 -1.68
CA PRO A 236 10.51 6.55 -1.04
C PRO A 236 9.96 6.55 0.40
N LEU A 237 9.22 5.51 0.78
CA LEU A 237 8.70 5.33 2.12
C LEU A 237 9.74 4.85 3.14
N SER A 238 10.92 4.40 2.73
CA SER A 238 12.01 4.02 3.65
C SER A 238 12.51 5.23 4.46
N GLY A 239 12.48 6.42 3.88
CA GLY A 239 12.79 7.69 4.53
C GLY A 239 11.61 8.41 5.20
N PHE A 240 10.44 7.75 5.33
CA PHE A 240 9.24 8.30 5.95
C PHE A 240 8.90 7.57 7.25
N ASP A 241 8.92 8.27 8.37
CA ASP A 241 8.51 7.73 9.67
C ASP A 241 6.99 7.59 9.73
N MET A 242 6.49 6.40 9.40
CA MET A 242 5.06 6.13 9.39
C MET A 242 4.53 5.95 10.81
N PRO A 243 3.56 6.79 11.24
CA PRO A 243 3.03 6.68 12.59
C PRO A 243 2.33 5.34 12.81
N ALA A 244 2.31 4.85 14.06
CA ALA A 244 1.58 3.64 14.43
C ALA A 244 0.06 3.85 14.38
N GLU A 245 -0.68 2.81 13.99
CA GLU A 245 -2.16 2.79 14.06
C GLU A 245 -2.64 2.87 15.50
N LYS A 246 -3.68 3.67 15.74
CA LYS A 246 -4.30 3.83 17.06
C LYS A 246 -5.75 3.34 17.01
N TYR A 247 -6.10 2.45 17.92
CA TYR A 247 -7.44 1.88 18.02
C TYR A 247 -7.96 2.04 19.43
N GLY A 248 -9.26 2.39 19.56
CA GLY A 248 -9.97 2.40 20.84
C GLY A 248 -10.37 0.99 21.29
N THR A 249 -10.85 0.90 22.52
CA THR A 249 -11.45 -0.32 23.09
C THR A 249 -12.66 -0.74 22.28
N PRO A 250 -12.85 -2.04 21.96
CA PRO A 250 -14.07 -2.51 21.31
C PRO A 250 -15.31 -2.25 22.17
N ILE A 251 -16.30 -1.56 21.61
CA ILE A 251 -17.58 -1.29 22.25
C ILE A 251 -18.58 -2.35 21.83
N TYR A 252 -19.29 -2.94 22.79
CA TYR A 252 -20.33 -3.94 22.58
C TYR A 252 -21.40 -3.83 23.68
N ILE A 253 -22.52 -4.50 23.50
CA ILE A 253 -23.63 -4.56 24.48
C ILE A 253 -23.56 -5.84 25.31
N THR A 254 -24.08 -5.77 26.54
CA THR A 254 -24.17 -6.93 27.44
C THR A 254 -25.28 -7.89 26.98
N LYS A 255 -25.38 -9.06 27.61
CA LYS A 255 -26.47 -10.01 27.36
C LYS A 255 -27.82 -9.44 27.77
N GLU A 256 -27.88 -8.70 28.88
CA GLU A 256 -29.08 -8.05 29.41
C GLU A 256 -29.54 -6.97 28.42
N GLU A 257 -28.63 -6.13 27.92
CA GLU A 257 -28.94 -5.12 26.89
C GLU A 257 -29.42 -5.76 25.58
N MET A 258 -28.76 -6.86 25.14
CA MET A 258 -29.20 -7.61 23.97
C MET A 258 -30.61 -8.17 24.14
N HIS A 259 -30.91 -8.70 25.32
CA HIS A 259 -32.23 -9.22 25.64
C HIS A 259 -33.30 -8.12 25.74
N ALA A 260 -32.96 -6.96 26.31
CA ALA A 260 -33.81 -5.79 26.33
C ALA A 260 -34.20 -5.32 24.91
N ILE A 261 -33.21 -5.25 23.99
CA ILE A 261 -33.46 -4.95 22.58
C ILE A 261 -34.39 -6.00 21.95
N TYR A 262 -34.12 -7.29 22.20
CA TYR A 262 -34.93 -8.38 21.62
C TYR A 262 -36.38 -8.35 22.07
N LYS A 263 -36.65 -8.01 23.35
CA LYS A 263 -37.98 -7.94 23.92
C LYS A 263 -38.71 -6.63 23.69
N HIS A 264 -38.02 -5.59 23.22
CA HIS A 264 -38.68 -4.31 22.98
C HIS A 264 -39.75 -4.45 21.87
N ASP A 265 -40.94 -3.91 22.16
CA ASP A 265 -42.05 -3.96 21.22
C ASP A 265 -41.88 -2.94 20.08
N PHE A 266 -41.79 -3.45 18.86
CA PHE A 266 -41.75 -2.69 17.61
C PHE A 266 -42.95 -3.02 16.72
N SER A 267 -44.08 -3.50 17.26
CA SER A 267 -45.29 -3.87 16.50
C SER A 267 -45.82 -2.73 15.64
N GLU A 268 -45.75 -1.50 16.13
CA GLU A 268 -46.14 -0.29 15.41
C GLU A 268 -45.13 0.10 14.28
N GLU A 269 -43.92 -0.51 14.24
CA GLU A 269 -42.87 -0.22 13.31
C GLU A 269 -42.27 -1.50 12.70
N PRO A 270 -43.01 -2.20 11.85
CA PRO A 270 -42.61 -3.52 11.32
C PRO A 270 -41.27 -3.54 10.64
N HIS A 271 -40.83 -2.39 10.08
CA HIS A 271 -39.51 -2.25 9.46
C HIS A 271 -38.39 -2.29 10.50
N LEU A 272 -38.58 -1.69 11.70
CA LEU A 272 -37.63 -1.76 12.82
C LEU A 272 -37.66 -3.13 13.49
N ASP A 273 -38.84 -3.75 13.63
CA ASP A 273 -38.99 -5.11 14.16
C ASP A 273 -38.13 -6.10 13.37
N ARG A 274 -38.22 -6.05 12.05
CA ARG A 274 -37.38 -6.87 11.19
C ARG A 274 -35.87 -6.61 11.39
N GLN A 275 -35.47 -5.34 11.45
CA GLN A 275 -34.04 -5.02 11.60
C GLN A 275 -33.51 -5.34 13.00
N ARG A 276 -34.36 -5.24 14.03
CA ARG A 276 -34.10 -5.70 15.41
C ARG A 276 -33.77 -7.20 15.39
N ASP A 277 -34.64 -8.01 14.78
CA ASP A 277 -34.45 -9.47 14.68
C ASP A 277 -33.17 -9.82 13.96
N ILE A 278 -32.89 -9.15 12.85
CA ILE A 278 -31.62 -9.33 12.08
C ILE A 278 -30.40 -8.98 12.95
N PHE A 279 -30.46 -7.90 13.73
CA PHE A 279 -29.38 -7.49 14.62
C PHE A 279 -29.16 -8.52 15.75
N ILE A 280 -30.22 -8.99 16.37
CA ILE A 280 -30.14 -10.01 17.42
C ILE A 280 -29.61 -11.34 16.82
N PHE A 281 -30.10 -11.74 15.66
CA PHE A 281 -29.57 -12.92 14.95
C PHE A 281 -28.07 -12.76 14.69
N GLN A 282 -27.61 -11.60 14.19
CA GLN A 282 -26.19 -11.32 13.99
C GLN A 282 -25.40 -11.36 15.30
N CYS A 283 -25.97 -10.91 16.42
CA CYS A 283 -25.35 -11.05 17.75
C CYS A 283 -25.20 -12.52 18.16
N CYS A 284 -26.09 -13.40 17.73
CA CYS A 284 -26.04 -14.83 18.04
C CYS A 284 -25.03 -15.61 17.20
N ILE A 285 -24.71 -15.15 16.02
CA ILE A 285 -23.82 -15.88 15.09
C ILE A 285 -22.45 -15.20 14.86
N GLY A 286 -22.30 -13.93 15.24
CA GLY A 286 -21.01 -13.21 15.19
C GLY A 286 -20.42 -12.93 13.82
N CYS A 287 -21.16 -13.13 12.72
CA CYS A 287 -20.65 -12.94 11.35
C CYS A 287 -20.44 -11.47 10.99
N ARG A 288 -19.65 -11.20 9.93
CA ARG A 288 -19.53 -9.85 9.35
C ARG A 288 -20.79 -9.51 8.56
N VAL A 289 -21.15 -8.21 8.50
CA VAL A 289 -22.33 -7.76 7.74
C VAL A 289 -22.29 -8.19 6.27
N GLY A 290 -21.13 -8.15 5.62
CA GLY A 290 -20.99 -8.60 4.24
C GLY A 290 -21.26 -10.10 4.04
N ASP A 291 -20.97 -10.92 5.05
CA ASP A 291 -21.29 -12.34 5.06
C ASP A 291 -22.77 -12.55 5.43
N LEU A 292 -23.28 -11.83 6.46
CA LEU A 292 -24.69 -11.87 6.88
C LEU A 292 -25.68 -11.66 5.73
N LEU A 293 -25.45 -10.61 4.93
CA LEU A 293 -26.35 -10.21 3.83
C LEU A 293 -26.42 -11.22 2.67
N ARG A 294 -25.58 -12.24 2.69
CA ARG A 294 -25.53 -13.30 1.66
C ARG A 294 -25.97 -14.66 2.14
N LEU A 295 -26.20 -14.80 3.46
CA LEU A 295 -26.67 -16.06 4.02
C LEU A 295 -28.00 -16.47 3.36
N THR A 296 -28.11 -17.77 3.09
CA THR A 296 -29.28 -18.43 2.54
C THR A 296 -29.75 -19.54 3.49
N ARG A 297 -30.88 -20.16 3.21
CA ARG A 297 -31.35 -21.31 3.98
C ARG A 297 -30.45 -22.52 3.86
N GLU A 298 -29.71 -22.63 2.76
CA GLU A 298 -28.77 -23.74 2.50
C GLU A 298 -27.56 -23.69 3.45
N ASP A 299 -27.24 -22.51 4.00
CA ASP A 299 -26.17 -22.35 4.98
C ASP A 299 -26.56 -22.86 6.38
N ILE A 300 -27.82 -23.29 6.60
CA ILE A 300 -28.30 -23.86 7.87
C ILE A 300 -28.39 -25.39 7.74
N ILE A 301 -27.48 -26.07 8.38
CA ILE A 301 -27.39 -27.55 8.36
C ILE A 301 -27.51 -28.06 9.81
N ASN A 302 -28.49 -28.92 10.08
CA ASN A 302 -28.67 -29.53 11.40
C ASN A 302 -28.63 -28.55 12.59
N ASN A 303 -29.33 -27.41 12.50
CA ASN A 303 -29.31 -26.32 13.49
C ASN A 303 -27.94 -25.65 13.68
N THR A 304 -27.08 -25.71 12.69
CA THR A 304 -25.77 -25.10 12.66
C THR A 304 -25.66 -24.21 11.42
N LEU A 305 -25.12 -23.01 11.58
CA LEU A 305 -24.77 -22.13 10.46
C LEU A 305 -23.37 -22.52 9.95
N GLU A 306 -23.25 -22.83 8.67
CA GLU A 306 -22.00 -23.16 8.01
C GLU A 306 -21.81 -22.26 6.77
N TYR A 307 -20.73 -21.49 6.73
CA TYR A 307 -20.46 -20.60 5.60
C TYR A 307 -18.97 -20.30 5.42
N ILE A 308 -18.57 -19.93 4.21
CA ILE A 308 -17.20 -19.48 3.90
C ILE A 308 -17.19 -17.95 3.83
N PRO A 309 -16.40 -17.25 4.69
CA PRO A 309 -16.35 -15.79 4.68
C PRO A 309 -15.75 -15.23 3.39
N THR A 310 -16.37 -14.22 2.81
CA THR A 310 -15.93 -13.57 1.56
C THR A 310 -14.49 -13.08 1.62
N LYS A 311 -14.09 -12.53 2.76
CA LYS A 311 -12.77 -11.91 2.92
C LYS A 311 -11.62 -12.91 2.87
N THR A 312 -11.88 -14.18 3.16
CA THR A 312 -10.87 -15.24 3.25
C THR A 312 -11.04 -16.32 2.17
N ILE A 313 -12.01 -16.18 1.29
CA ILE A 313 -12.30 -17.15 0.22
C ILE A 313 -11.09 -17.40 -0.68
N GLU A 314 -10.30 -16.35 -0.98
CA GLU A 314 -9.12 -16.43 -1.84
C GLU A 314 -7.87 -16.96 -1.10
N GLU A 315 -7.83 -16.82 0.24
CA GLU A 315 -6.64 -17.11 1.04
C GLU A 315 -6.68 -18.45 1.77
N SER A 316 -7.84 -18.86 2.33
CA SER A 316 -7.88 -20.04 3.20
C SER A 316 -9.12 -20.93 3.13
N GLN A 317 -10.16 -20.58 2.37
CA GLN A 317 -11.42 -21.34 2.20
C GLN A 317 -11.96 -22.04 3.48
N LYS A 318 -11.62 -21.52 4.68
CA LYS A 318 -12.00 -22.13 5.95
C LYS A 318 -13.48 -21.91 6.21
N THR A 319 -14.24 -22.99 6.28
CA THR A 319 -15.65 -22.95 6.68
C THR A 319 -15.78 -22.51 8.14
N ILE A 320 -16.66 -21.57 8.40
CA ILE A 320 -17.06 -21.17 9.74
C ILE A 320 -18.30 -21.96 10.10
N VAL A 321 -18.26 -22.56 11.29
CA VAL A 321 -19.33 -23.40 11.84
C VAL A 321 -19.80 -22.77 13.16
N VAL A 322 -21.09 -22.38 13.23
CA VAL A 322 -21.68 -21.74 14.40
C VAL A 322 -22.98 -22.47 14.79
N PRO A 323 -23.01 -23.22 15.89
CA PRO A 323 -24.25 -23.79 16.39
C PRO A 323 -25.26 -22.71 16.76
N LEU A 324 -26.52 -22.89 16.36
CA LEU A 324 -27.60 -21.93 16.62
C LEU A 324 -28.13 -22.07 18.02
N ASN A 325 -28.11 -20.99 18.79
CA ASN A 325 -28.78 -20.93 20.09
C ASN A 325 -30.32 -20.82 19.97
N LYS A 326 -31.04 -20.88 21.09
CA LYS A 326 -32.49 -20.81 21.11
C LYS A 326 -33.04 -19.55 20.43
N THR A 327 -32.50 -18.37 20.75
CA THR A 327 -32.93 -17.08 20.17
C THR A 327 -32.74 -17.04 18.65
N ALA A 328 -31.61 -17.54 18.13
CA ALA A 328 -31.39 -17.59 16.69
C ALA A 328 -32.42 -18.51 15.99
N LYS A 329 -32.75 -19.65 16.60
CA LYS A 329 -33.77 -20.57 16.10
C LYS A 329 -35.16 -19.97 16.10
N GLU A 330 -35.56 -19.27 17.19
CA GLU A 330 -36.84 -18.56 17.29
C GLU A 330 -36.97 -17.49 16.18
N ILE A 331 -35.90 -16.74 15.91
CA ILE A 331 -35.89 -15.78 14.82
C ILE A 331 -36.04 -16.47 13.46
N LEU A 332 -35.31 -17.55 13.19
CA LEU A 332 -35.45 -18.28 11.95
C LEU A 332 -36.85 -18.87 11.77
N GLU A 333 -37.44 -19.37 12.82
CA GLU A 333 -38.84 -19.88 12.79
C GLU A 333 -39.86 -18.77 12.49
N LYS A 334 -39.67 -17.54 13.05
CA LYS A 334 -40.53 -16.37 12.74
C LYS A 334 -40.46 -16.01 11.23
N TYR A 335 -39.35 -16.26 10.55
CA TYR A 335 -39.16 -15.95 9.13
C TYR A 335 -39.19 -17.20 8.24
N LYS A 336 -39.74 -18.34 8.68
CA LYS A 336 -39.80 -19.60 7.93
C LYS A 336 -40.49 -19.45 6.56
N ASP A 337 -41.56 -18.66 6.52
CA ASP A 337 -42.40 -18.43 5.34
C ASP A 337 -41.87 -17.25 4.47
N TYR A 338 -40.69 -16.70 4.77
CA TYR A 338 -40.07 -15.68 3.92
C TYR A 338 -39.56 -16.28 2.63
N GLU A 339 -40.13 -15.89 1.47
CA GLU A 339 -39.86 -16.45 0.15
C GLU A 339 -38.64 -15.80 -0.55
N GLY A 340 -37.92 -14.89 0.08
CA GLY A 340 -36.73 -14.27 -0.51
C GLY A 340 -35.55 -15.23 -0.66
N LYS A 341 -34.62 -14.89 -1.53
CA LYS A 341 -33.42 -15.70 -1.80
C LYS A 341 -32.44 -15.74 -0.60
N THR A 342 -32.52 -14.75 0.30
CA THR A 342 -31.66 -14.64 1.47
C THR A 342 -32.29 -15.27 2.69
N LEU A 343 -31.48 -15.58 3.70
CA LEU A 343 -31.96 -16.22 4.94
C LEU A 343 -33.01 -15.38 5.69
N LEU A 344 -32.83 -14.06 5.73
CA LEU A 344 -33.72 -13.09 6.37
C LEU A 344 -33.97 -11.92 5.40
N PRO A 345 -35.00 -11.06 5.63
CA PRO A 345 -35.32 -9.92 4.75
C PRO A 345 -34.32 -8.77 4.92
N PHE A 346 -33.09 -8.98 4.44
CA PHE A 346 -32.01 -8.01 4.55
C PHE A 346 -32.25 -6.77 3.68
N ILE A 347 -31.71 -5.64 4.17
CA ILE A 347 -31.64 -4.37 3.44
C ILE A 347 -30.18 -3.97 3.22
N SER A 348 -29.93 -2.86 2.54
CA SER A 348 -28.57 -2.39 2.35
C SER A 348 -27.86 -2.14 3.68
N SER A 349 -26.56 -2.41 3.74
CA SER A 349 -25.73 -2.24 4.95
C SER A 349 -25.85 -0.84 5.56
N GLN A 350 -25.99 0.21 4.72
CA GLN A 350 -26.16 1.60 5.20
C GLN A 350 -27.49 1.75 5.95
N LYS A 351 -28.60 1.40 5.31
CA LYS A 351 -29.95 1.48 5.94
C LYS A 351 -30.05 0.62 7.19
N TYR A 352 -29.39 -0.54 7.19
CA TYR A 352 -29.32 -1.42 8.35
C TYR A 352 -28.58 -0.76 9.53
N ASN A 353 -27.44 -0.12 9.29
CA ASN A 353 -26.72 0.60 10.34
C ASN A 353 -27.53 1.80 10.90
N ASP A 354 -28.27 2.50 10.04
CA ASP A 354 -29.13 3.60 10.48
C ASP A 354 -30.29 3.07 11.35
N ALA A 355 -30.92 1.97 10.95
CA ALA A 355 -32.00 1.31 11.75
C ALA A 355 -31.46 0.83 13.11
N ILE A 356 -30.26 0.25 13.20
CA ILE A 356 -29.68 -0.19 14.48
C ILE A 356 -29.59 0.97 15.48
N LYS A 357 -29.18 2.17 15.06
CA LYS A 357 -29.07 3.34 15.93
C LYS A 357 -30.44 3.73 16.50
N VAL A 358 -31.47 3.71 15.66
CA VAL A 358 -32.87 4.01 16.08
C VAL A 358 -33.36 2.93 17.04
N ILE A 359 -33.13 1.65 16.76
CA ILE A 359 -33.51 0.52 17.61
C ILE A 359 -32.88 0.67 18.98
N PHE A 360 -31.60 0.97 19.10
CA PHE A 360 -30.94 1.18 20.39
C PHE A 360 -31.53 2.33 21.16
N ALA A 361 -31.80 3.47 20.52
CA ALA A 361 -32.40 4.63 21.17
C ALA A 361 -33.79 4.32 21.71
N LYS A 362 -34.65 3.65 20.91
CA LYS A 362 -36.02 3.29 21.33
C LYS A 362 -36.02 2.22 22.42
N ALA A 363 -35.12 1.26 22.37
CA ALA A 363 -34.97 0.25 23.44
C ALA A 363 -34.28 0.77 24.71
N GLY A 364 -33.98 2.08 24.79
CA GLY A 364 -33.37 2.71 25.97
C GLY A 364 -31.89 2.39 26.18
N ILE A 365 -31.21 1.84 25.17
CA ILE A 365 -29.78 1.52 25.26
C ILE A 365 -28.96 2.75 24.85
N THR A 366 -28.83 3.69 25.80
CA THR A 366 -28.25 5.04 25.55
C THR A 366 -27.11 5.39 26.51
N ARG A 367 -26.60 4.43 27.29
CA ARG A 367 -25.47 4.68 28.21
C ARG A 367 -24.25 5.28 27.53
N ASN A 368 -23.54 6.15 28.25
CA ASN A 368 -22.28 6.72 27.75
C ASN A 368 -21.16 5.70 27.81
N VAL A 369 -20.40 5.63 26.73
CA VAL A 369 -19.20 4.81 26.59
C VAL A 369 -17.99 5.66 26.24
N THR A 370 -16.81 5.22 26.66
CA THR A 370 -15.56 5.84 26.24
C THR A 370 -15.25 5.42 24.80
N TRP A 371 -15.15 6.40 23.93
CA TRP A 371 -14.90 6.19 22.51
C TRP A 371 -13.65 6.98 22.07
N LEU A 372 -12.75 6.32 21.39
CA LEU A 372 -11.61 6.99 20.78
C LEU A 372 -12.07 7.67 19.50
N ASN A 373 -12.10 9.01 19.49
CA ASN A 373 -12.42 9.76 18.29
C ASN A 373 -11.32 9.56 17.24
N PRO A 374 -11.61 8.96 16.06
CA PRO A 374 -10.58 8.67 15.07
C PRO A 374 -9.99 9.93 14.41
N LEU A 375 -10.70 11.06 14.45
CA LEU A 375 -10.25 12.32 13.87
C LEU A 375 -9.34 13.12 14.80
N THR A 376 -9.60 13.09 16.09
CA THR A 376 -8.80 13.83 17.09
C THR A 376 -7.78 12.97 17.81
N GLY A 377 -7.97 11.64 17.78
CA GLY A 377 -7.16 10.69 18.53
C GLY A 377 -7.34 10.77 20.05
N LYS A 378 -8.37 11.49 20.54
CA LYS A 378 -8.71 11.68 21.96
C LYS A 378 -9.88 10.78 22.36
N GLU A 379 -9.92 10.41 23.62
CA GLU A 379 -11.06 9.72 24.20
C GLU A 379 -12.18 10.71 24.51
N GLU A 380 -13.39 10.36 24.10
CA GLU A 380 -14.62 11.14 24.29
C GLU A 380 -15.70 10.24 24.91
N LYS A 381 -16.65 10.83 25.63
CA LYS A 381 -17.86 10.12 26.08
C LYS A 381 -18.96 10.31 25.04
N LYS A 382 -19.54 9.20 24.57
CA LYS A 382 -20.66 9.23 23.63
C LYS A 382 -21.74 8.22 24.02
N PRO A 383 -23.02 8.52 23.75
CA PRO A 383 -24.09 7.55 23.87
C PRO A 383 -23.83 6.34 22.94
N ILE A 384 -24.01 5.13 23.44
CA ILE A 384 -23.72 3.90 22.71
C ILE A 384 -24.58 3.76 21.43
N ASN A 385 -25.84 4.25 21.45
CA ASN A 385 -26.72 4.23 20.29
C ASN A 385 -26.16 5.03 19.09
N GLU A 386 -25.44 6.12 19.33
CA GLU A 386 -24.78 6.87 18.23
C GLU A 386 -23.65 6.08 17.54
N LEU A 387 -23.04 5.16 18.28
CA LEU A 387 -21.95 4.32 17.83
C LEU A 387 -22.41 2.93 17.35
N ALA A 388 -23.72 2.65 17.52
CA ALA A 388 -24.30 1.36 17.16
C ALA A 388 -24.21 1.09 15.67
N SER A 389 -23.85 -0.13 15.33
CA SER A 389 -23.68 -0.59 13.94
C SER A 389 -23.67 -2.12 13.85
N SER A 390 -23.81 -2.65 12.68
CA SER A 390 -23.71 -4.10 12.39
C SER A 390 -22.42 -4.72 12.91
N HIS A 391 -21.32 -3.97 12.95
CA HIS A 391 -20.06 -4.46 13.52
C HIS A 391 -20.13 -4.61 15.04
N MET A 392 -21.01 -3.86 15.71
CA MET A 392 -21.26 -4.02 17.15
C MET A 392 -21.90 -5.37 17.45
N ALA A 393 -22.79 -5.89 16.59
CA ALA A 393 -23.36 -7.23 16.77
C ALA A 393 -22.27 -8.31 16.85
N ARG A 394 -21.30 -8.27 15.95
CA ARG A 394 -20.15 -9.18 15.98
C ARG A 394 -19.29 -8.98 17.23
N ARG A 395 -19.08 -7.74 17.66
CA ARG A 395 -18.36 -7.43 18.91
C ARG A 395 -19.11 -7.95 20.12
N THR A 396 -20.45 -7.88 20.13
CA THR A 396 -21.31 -8.42 21.17
C THR A 396 -21.19 -9.94 21.28
N PHE A 397 -21.20 -10.65 20.15
CA PHE A 397 -20.93 -12.08 20.11
C PHE A 397 -19.58 -12.42 20.76
N VAL A 398 -18.51 -11.81 20.27
CA VAL A 398 -17.17 -12.08 20.76
C VAL A 398 -17.00 -11.66 22.22
N GLY A 399 -17.42 -10.44 22.58
CA GLY A 399 -17.22 -9.88 23.93
C GLY A 399 -17.94 -10.65 25.03
N ASN A 400 -19.18 -11.11 24.77
CA ASN A 400 -19.93 -11.90 25.75
C ASN A 400 -19.45 -13.35 25.85
N LEU A 401 -19.06 -13.98 24.75
CA LEU A 401 -18.54 -15.34 24.77
C LEU A 401 -17.11 -15.42 25.31
N TYR A 402 -16.27 -14.43 24.99
CA TYR A 402 -14.89 -14.39 25.44
C TYR A 402 -14.76 -14.51 26.96
N LYS A 403 -15.73 -13.98 27.71
CA LYS A 403 -15.77 -14.03 29.18
C LYS A 403 -16.11 -15.40 29.75
N GLN A 404 -16.76 -16.26 28.96
CA GLN A 404 -17.41 -17.49 29.48
C GLN A 404 -16.72 -18.77 28.93
N VAL A 405 -15.97 -18.66 27.84
CA VAL A 405 -15.35 -19.80 27.18
C VAL A 405 -13.87 -19.87 27.60
N LEU A 406 -13.47 -21.00 28.19
CA LEU A 406 -12.11 -21.22 28.69
C LEU A 406 -11.05 -21.12 27.57
N ASP A 407 -11.37 -21.61 26.36
CA ASP A 407 -10.49 -21.47 25.20
C ASP A 407 -11.02 -20.39 24.25
N PRO A 408 -10.37 -19.22 24.21
CA PRO A 408 -10.76 -18.14 23.29
C PRO A 408 -10.67 -18.53 21.80
N ASN A 409 -9.90 -19.56 21.44
CA ASN A 409 -9.77 -20.00 20.05
C ASN A 409 -11.10 -20.57 19.51
N ILE A 410 -11.93 -21.13 20.39
CA ILE A 410 -13.29 -21.55 20.02
C ILE A 410 -14.11 -20.35 19.53
N VAL A 411 -14.07 -19.23 20.27
CA VAL A 411 -14.77 -18.00 19.87
C VAL A 411 -14.17 -17.39 18.60
N ALA A 412 -12.83 -17.46 18.47
CA ALA A 412 -12.14 -17.00 17.26
C ALA A 412 -12.57 -17.81 16.04
N SER A 413 -12.68 -19.15 16.15
CA SER A 413 -13.09 -20.03 15.05
C SER A 413 -14.51 -19.73 14.58
N MET A 414 -15.47 -19.59 15.50
CA MET A 414 -16.87 -19.27 15.20
C MET A 414 -17.03 -17.87 14.59
N SER A 415 -16.24 -16.91 15.03
CA SER A 415 -16.30 -15.54 14.52
C SER A 415 -15.41 -15.32 13.30
N GLY A 416 -14.61 -16.29 12.86
CA GLY A 416 -13.69 -16.16 11.72
C GLY A 416 -12.60 -15.09 11.93
N HIS A 417 -12.03 -15.04 13.14
CA HIS A 417 -10.79 -14.35 13.42
C HIS A 417 -9.61 -15.29 13.17
N ALA A 418 -8.57 -14.77 12.53
CA ALA A 418 -7.33 -15.51 12.41
C ALA A 418 -6.68 -15.70 13.79
N GLU A 419 -6.00 -16.82 13.99
CA GLU A 419 -5.19 -17.08 15.16
C GLU A 419 -4.14 -15.97 15.36
N GLY A 420 -3.93 -15.51 16.59
CA GLY A 420 -3.02 -14.39 16.90
C GLY A 420 -3.47 -13.01 16.38
N SER A 421 -4.69 -12.88 15.85
CA SER A 421 -5.21 -11.63 15.31
C SER A 421 -5.21 -10.50 16.35
N ARG A 422 -4.54 -9.37 16.04
CA ARG A 422 -4.57 -8.15 16.86
C ARG A 422 -6.00 -7.63 17.11
N ALA A 423 -6.93 -7.84 16.19
CA ALA A 423 -8.32 -7.46 16.36
C ALA A 423 -8.99 -8.31 17.44
N PHE A 424 -8.67 -9.60 17.55
CA PHE A 424 -9.19 -10.50 18.54
C PHE A 424 -8.52 -10.30 19.90
N SER A 425 -7.20 -10.09 19.96
CA SER A 425 -6.46 -9.87 21.21
C SER A 425 -6.97 -8.65 22.01
N ARG A 426 -7.59 -7.67 21.35
CA ARG A 426 -8.17 -6.48 21.98
C ARG A 426 -9.32 -6.81 22.93
N TYR A 427 -9.96 -7.96 22.81
CA TYR A 427 -10.97 -8.41 23.76
C TYR A 427 -10.36 -8.89 25.08
N ARG A 428 -9.09 -9.27 25.11
CA ARG A 428 -8.35 -9.62 26.34
C ARG A 428 -8.13 -8.42 27.26
N GLU A 429 -8.01 -7.22 26.69
CA GLU A 429 -7.65 -6.02 27.45
C GLU A 429 -8.83 -5.40 28.20
N ILE A 430 -10.08 -5.76 27.83
CA ILE A 430 -11.30 -5.06 28.26
C ILE A 430 -11.75 -5.48 29.65
N ASP A 431 -11.41 -6.71 30.08
CA ASP A 431 -12.13 -7.32 31.19
C ASP A 431 -11.41 -7.21 32.53
N ARG A 432 -11.82 -6.19 33.32
CA ARG A 432 -11.43 -6.09 34.73
C ARG A 432 -11.94 -7.28 35.57
N GLU A 433 -13.11 -7.83 35.24
CA GLU A 433 -13.72 -8.93 35.96
C GLU A 433 -12.92 -10.23 35.77
N ILE A 434 -12.51 -10.53 34.54
CA ILE A 434 -11.58 -11.67 34.29
C ILE A 434 -10.25 -11.46 35.04
N LYS A 435 -9.71 -10.26 35.04
CA LYS A 435 -8.47 -9.95 35.77
C LYS A 435 -8.65 -10.07 37.27
N THR A 436 -9.75 -9.59 37.79
CA THR A 436 -10.10 -9.72 39.22
C THR A 436 -10.29 -11.19 39.60
N ASN A 437 -11.07 -11.94 38.82
CA ASN A 437 -11.26 -13.36 39.05
C ASN A 437 -9.96 -14.16 38.93
N ALA A 438 -9.09 -13.82 37.99
CA ALA A 438 -7.78 -14.48 37.86
C ALA A 438 -6.86 -14.17 39.08
N VAL A 439 -6.90 -12.96 39.61
CA VAL A 439 -6.11 -12.62 40.82
C VAL A 439 -6.69 -13.28 42.07
N ASN A 440 -8.02 -13.39 42.18
CA ASN A 440 -8.66 -14.07 43.29
C ASN A 440 -8.40 -15.59 43.33
N LEU A 441 -7.83 -16.17 42.26
CA LEU A 441 -7.36 -17.57 42.28
C LEU A 441 -6.07 -17.74 43.07
N LEU A 442 -5.43 -16.65 43.51
CA LEU A 442 -4.22 -16.66 44.31
C LEU A 442 -4.52 -16.61 45.81
N ASP A 443 -5.78 -16.35 46.20
CA ASP A 443 -6.29 -16.35 47.59
C ASP A 443 -6.85 -17.74 47.93
#